data_b77273dc396baff9a33e2dbed79b467f
#
_entry.id   b77273dc396baff9a33e2dbed79b467f
#
_cell.length_a   1.000
_cell.length_b   1.000
_cell.length_c   1.000
_cell.angle_alpha   90.00
_cell.angle_beta   90.00
_cell.angle_gamma   90.00
#
_symmetry.space_group_name_H-M   'P 1'
#
loop_
_entity.id
_entity.type
_entity.pdbx_description
1 polymer ?
#
loop_
_entity_poly.entity_id
_entity_poly.type
_entity_poly.pdbx_seq_one_letter_code
_entity_poly.pdbx_strand_id
1 'polypeptide(L)'
;MSGSHESGWAAREQAGVASAPASVRERLAAANREHDARFGYIFIVCATGKSADEMLAMLEQRLTNDPEAELRIAAEEQRKITQLRLSKLLT
;
A
#
# COMPACT_ATOMS: atom_id res chain seq x y z
N MET A 1 15.76 1.75 -12.88
CA MET A 1 15.36 1.85 -12.41
C MET A 1 14.80 2.12 -11.98
N SER A 2 14.46 2.04 -11.85
CA SER A 2 13.91 2.23 -11.33
C SER A 2 13.35 2.54 -10.70
N GLY A 3 13.12 2.55 -10.29
CA GLY A 3 12.69 2.72 -9.40
C GLY A 3 11.80 3.42 -9.08
N SER A 4 11.64 3.59 -9.22
CA SER A 4 11.06 4.06 -8.90
C SER A 4 9.98 4.15 -8.72
N HIS A 5 9.58 4.06 -8.82
CA HIS A 5 8.64 4.17 -8.63
C HIS A 5 7.95 3.73 -7.97
N GLU A 6 8.01 3.94 -7.47
CA GLU A 6 7.56 3.34 -6.79
C GLU A 6 6.38 3.51 -6.30
N SER A 7 5.71 3.29 -6.62
CA SER A 7 4.45 2.92 -6.46
C SER A 7 3.80 3.17 -5.16
N GLY A 8 3.59 4.27 -4.68
CA GLY A 8 2.82 4.55 -3.50
C GLY A 8 3.40 4.12 -2.17
N TRP A 9 4.56 3.50 -2.18
CA TRP A 9 5.20 3.04 -0.96
C TRP A 9 6.20 4.07 -0.49
N ALA A 10 6.25 4.34 0.80
CA ALA A 10 7.35 5.09 1.36
C ALA A 10 8.58 4.19 1.40
N ALA A 11 9.76 4.79 1.37
CA ALA A 11 10.99 4.02 1.32
C ALA A 11 11.12 3.03 2.46
N ARG A 12 10.75 3.42 3.68
CA ARG A 12 10.90 2.53 4.82
C ARG A 12 9.87 1.40 4.81
N GLU A 13 8.75 1.60 4.14
CA GLU A 13 7.76 0.55 3.98
C GLU A 13 8.24 -0.48 2.98
N GLN A 14 9.01 -0.03 2.01
CA GLN A 14 9.61 -0.94 1.05
C GLN A 14 10.63 -1.86 1.70
N ALA A 15 11.21 -1.46 2.83
CA ALA A 15 12.17 -2.31 3.51
C ALA A 15 11.56 -3.66 3.90
N GLY A 16 10.33 -3.66 4.41
CA GLY A 16 9.65 -4.91 4.72
C GLY A 16 9.32 -5.72 3.49
N VAL A 17 8.90 -5.05 2.41
CA VAL A 17 8.60 -5.73 1.16
C VAL A 17 9.88 -6.30 0.55
N ALA A 18 10.98 -5.54 0.60
CA ALA A 18 12.22 -5.98 0.00
C ALA A 18 12.77 -7.24 0.65
N SER A 19 12.49 -7.46 1.95
CA SER A 19 12.95 -8.65 2.64
C SER A 19 12.00 -9.83 2.51
N ALA A 20 10.85 -9.65 1.85
CA ALA A 20 9.87 -10.70 1.68
C ALA A 20 10.32 -11.70 0.60
N PRO A 21 9.80 -12.94 0.63
CA PRO A 21 10.06 -13.88 -0.44
C PRO A 21 9.65 -13.33 -1.81
N ALA A 22 10.35 -13.76 -2.85
CA ALA A 22 10.08 -13.29 -4.19
C ALA A 22 8.62 -13.52 -4.61
N SER A 23 8.06 -14.66 -4.22
CA SER A 23 6.67 -14.98 -4.58
C SER A 23 5.69 -13.98 -3.98
N VAL A 24 5.94 -13.54 -2.75
CA VAL A 24 5.08 -12.54 -2.10
C VAL A 24 5.23 -11.20 -2.80
N ARG A 25 6.46 -10.81 -3.13
CA ARG A 25 6.69 -9.55 -3.82
C ARG A 25 6.02 -9.53 -5.19
N GLU A 26 6.07 -10.64 -5.90
CA GLU A 26 5.44 -10.73 -7.21
C GLU A 26 3.92 -10.63 -7.11
N ARG A 27 3.35 -11.27 -6.10
CA ARG A 27 1.91 -11.18 -5.87
C ARG A 27 1.49 -9.78 -5.49
N LEU A 28 2.29 -9.11 -4.66
CA LEU A 28 2.02 -7.71 -4.30
C LEU A 28 2.05 -6.83 -5.54
N ALA A 29 3.05 -7.00 -6.40
CA ALA A 29 3.15 -6.19 -7.61
C ALA A 29 1.96 -6.42 -8.52
N ALA A 30 1.57 -7.68 -8.71
CA ALA A 30 0.44 -8.00 -9.56
C ALA A 30 -0.87 -7.44 -9.00
N ALA A 31 -1.06 -7.58 -7.69
CA ALA A 31 -2.28 -7.09 -7.04
C ALA A 31 -2.34 -5.57 -7.05
N ASN A 32 -1.19 -4.89 -6.94
CA ASN A 32 -1.15 -3.44 -7.05
C ASN A 32 -1.57 -2.98 -8.45
N ARG A 33 -1.10 -3.68 -9.49
CA ARG A 33 -1.52 -3.36 -10.84
C ARG A 33 -3.01 -3.58 -11.04
N GLU A 34 -3.53 -4.65 -10.46
CA GLU A 34 -4.95 -4.93 -10.54
C GLU A 34 -5.77 -3.86 -9.84
N HIS A 35 -5.31 -3.39 -8.68
CA HIS A 35 -5.99 -2.33 -7.93
C HIS A 35 -6.06 -1.06 -8.78
N ASP A 36 -4.93 -0.70 -9.40
CA ASP A 36 -4.88 0.49 -10.23
C ASP A 36 -5.84 0.37 -11.42
N ALA A 37 -5.85 -0.80 -12.06
CA ALA A 37 -6.74 -1.02 -13.20
C ALA A 37 -8.21 -0.98 -12.79
N ARG A 38 -8.53 -1.52 -11.62
CA ARG A 38 -9.92 -1.63 -11.17
C ARG A 38 -10.46 -0.31 -10.65
N PHE A 39 -9.66 0.41 -9.86
CA PHE A 39 -10.15 1.60 -9.16
C PHE A 39 -9.64 2.91 -9.75
N GLY A 40 -8.60 2.88 -10.56
CA GLY A 40 -8.07 4.08 -11.21
C GLY A 40 -7.06 4.86 -10.39
N TYR A 41 -6.63 4.31 -9.26
CA TYR A 41 -5.57 4.91 -8.44
C TYR A 41 -4.83 3.81 -7.72
N ILE A 42 -3.66 4.16 -7.17
CA ILE A 42 -2.81 3.18 -6.51
C ILE A 42 -3.42 2.73 -5.19
N PHE A 43 -2.99 1.56 -4.72
CA PHE A 43 -3.39 1.03 -3.43
C PHE A 43 -2.81 1.90 -2.32
N ILE A 44 -3.68 2.53 -1.54
CA ILE A 44 -3.28 3.41 -0.45
C ILE A 44 -3.49 2.68 0.87
N VAL A 45 -2.40 2.49 1.61
CA VAL A 45 -2.43 1.79 2.88
C VAL A 45 -1.36 2.38 3.80
N CYS A 46 -1.70 2.50 5.08
CA CYS A 46 -0.71 2.87 6.08
C CYS A 46 0.04 1.60 6.45
N ALA A 47 1.25 1.46 5.93
CA ALA A 47 2.00 0.20 6.04
C ALA A 47 2.88 0.11 7.27
N THR A 48 2.91 1.15 8.10
CA THR A 48 3.75 1.17 9.30
C THR A 48 3.41 -0.01 10.20
N GLY A 49 4.43 -0.79 10.52
CA GLY A 49 4.26 -1.93 11.42
C GLY A 49 3.65 -3.17 10.78
N LYS A 50 3.43 -3.16 9.47
CA LYS A 50 2.84 -4.31 8.79
C LYS A 50 3.88 -5.06 7.99
N SER A 51 3.74 -6.39 7.97
CA SER A 51 4.58 -7.24 7.14
C SER A 51 4.07 -7.25 5.70
N ALA A 52 4.92 -7.76 4.80
CA ALA A 52 4.51 -7.91 3.40
C ALA A 52 3.31 -8.83 3.25
N ASP A 53 3.28 -9.92 4.04
CA ASP A 53 2.14 -10.83 4.01
C ASP A 53 0.86 -10.16 4.45
N GLU A 54 0.92 -9.35 5.49
CA GLU A 54 -0.24 -8.61 5.96
C GLU A 54 -0.72 -7.61 4.91
N MET A 55 0.21 -6.93 4.27
CA MET A 55 -0.15 -5.97 3.23
C MET A 55 -0.78 -6.65 2.03
N LEU A 56 -0.25 -7.83 1.67
CA LEU A 56 -0.83 -8.59 0.56
C LEU A 56 -2.25 -9.02 0.88
N ALA A 57 -2.48 -9.52 2.09
CA ALA A 57 -3.83 -9.92 2.50
C ALA A 57 -4.80 -8.75 2.46
N MET A 58 -4.36 -7.58 2.93
CA MET A 58 -5.19 -6.39 2.91
C MET A 58 -5.51 -5.96 1.48
N LEU A 59 -4.51 -5.98 0.61
CA LEU A 59 -4.70 -5.59 -0.78
C LEU A 59 -5.67 -6.53 -1.49
N GLU A 60 -5.52 -7.83 -1.28
CA GLU A 60 -6.42 -8.80 -1.90
C GLU A 60 -7.84 -8.60 -1.43
N GLN A 61 -8.02 -8.30 -0.15
CA GLN A 61 -9.35 -8.03 0.37
C GLN A 61 -9.93 -6.74 -0.24
N ARG A 62 -9.10 -5.71 -0.38
CA ARG A 62 -9.57 -4.44 -0.91
C ARG A 62 -9.96 -4.53 -2.38
N LEU A 63 -9.36 -5.46 -3.11
CA LEU A 63 -9.74 -5.68 -4.51
C LEU A 63 -11.18 -6.11 -4.67
N THR A 64 -11.80 -6.68 -3.62
CA THR A 64 -13.18 -7.12 -3.68
C THR A 64 -14.18 -6.05 -3.30
N ASN A 65 -13.72 -4.89 -2.82
CA ASN A 65 -14.61 -3.80 -2.43
C ASN A 65 -15.25 -3.15 -3.63
N ASP A 66 -16.44 -2.59 -3.44
CA ASP A 66 -16.98 -1.73 -4.49
C ASP A 66 -16.19 -0.41 -4.50
N PRO A 67 -16.27 0.35 -5.61
CA PRO A 67 -15.43 1.56 -5.74
C PRO A 67 -15.67 2.60 -4.66
N GLU A 68 -16.90 2.76 -4.20
CA GLU A 68 -17.19 3.76 -3.19
C GLU A 68 -16.60 3.37 -1.84
N ALA A 69 -16.74 2.10 -1.46
CA ALA A 69 -16.17 1.62 -0.20
C ALA A 69 -14.65 1.72 -0.24
N GLU A 70 -14.04 1.35 -1.37
CA GLU A 70 -12.59 1.42 -1.50
C GLU A 70 -12.09 2.86 -1.39
N LEU A 71 -12.81 3.80 -1.97
CA LEU A 71 -12.42 5.20 -1.89
C LEU A 71 -12.45 5.71 -0.45
N ARG A 72 -13.45 5.32 0.32
CA ARG A 72 -13.53 5.72 1.73
C ARG A 72 -12.37 5.15 2.53
N ILE A 73 -12.03 3.88 2.28
CA ILE A 73 -10.93 3.25 2.99
C ILE A 73 -9.60 3.90 2.60
N ALA A 74 -9.43 4.19 1.31
CA ALA A 74 -8.21 4.86 0.84
C ALA A 74 -8.04 6.22 1.51
N ALA A 75 -9.12 6.98 1.64
CA ALA A 75 -9.06 8.28 2.28
C ALA A 75 -8.70 8.14 3.77
N GLU A 76 -9.23 7.13 4.43
CA GLU A 76 -8.92 6.88 5.83
C GLU A 76 -7.44 6.51 6.01
N GLU A 77 -6.93 5.65 5.14
CA GLU A 77 -5.52 5.26 5.20
C GLU A 77 -4.61 6.44 4.90
N GLN A 78 -4.99 7.27 3.94
CA GLN A 78 -4.22 8.48 3.63
C GLN A 78 -4.17 9.42 4.83
N ARG A 79 -5.28 9.55 5.56
CA ARG A 79 -5.30 10.37 6.74
C ARG A 79 -4.33 9.85 7.81
N LYS A 80 -4.28 8.53 7.99
CA LYS A 80 -3.33 7.93 8.93
C LYS A 80 -1.89 8.24 8.55
N ILE A 81 -1.58 8.13 7.27
CA ILE A 81 -0.24 8.43 6.77
C ILE A 81 0.12 9.88 7.03
N THR A 82 -0.81 10.78 6.76
CA THR A 82 -0.60 12.21 6.98
C THR A 82 -0.34 12.51 8.45
N GLN A 83 -1.14 11.89 9.33
CA GLN A 83 -0.95 12.10 10.77
C GLN A 83 0.40 11.62 11.25
N LEU A 84 0.86 10.49 10.74
CA LEU A 84 2.18 9.98 11.10
C LEU A 84 3.28 10.92 10.64
N ARG A 85 3.16 11.47 9.45
CA ARG A 85 4.15 12.42 8.94
C ARG A 85 4.19 13.69 9.77
N LEU A 86 3.01 14.21 10.11
CA LEU A 86 2.94 15.41 10.95
C LEU A 86 3.52 15.16 12.32
N SER A 87 3.24 14.00 12.90
CA SER A 87 3.79 13.65 14.21
C SER A 87 5.31 13.65 14.19
N LYS A 88 5.91 13.12 13.12
CA LYS A 88 7.36 13.10 12.99
C LYS A 88 7.95 14.49 12.83
N LEU A 89 7.23 15.38 12.16
CA LEU A 89 7.71 16.75 12.01
C LEU A 89 7.68 17.52 13.32
N LEU A 90 6.76 17.17 14.21
CA LEU A 90 6.61 17.86 15.47
C LEU A 90 7.53 17.33 16.56
N THR A 91 8.14 16.20 16.36
CA THR A 91 9.10 15.66 17.31
C THR A 91 10.51 15.89 16.84
#